data_1b422c36c6c0131436c07b0e05acb3f7
#
_entry.id   1b422c36c6c0131436c07b0e05acb3f7
#
_cell.length_a   1.000
_cell.length_b   1.000
_cell.length_c   1.000
_cell.angle_alpha   90.00
_cell.angle_beta   90.00
_cell.angle_gamma   90.00
#
_symmetry.space_group_name_H-M   'P 1'
#
loop_
_entity.id
_entity.type
_entity.pdbx_description
1 polymer ?
#
loop_
_entity_poly.entity_id
_entity_poly.type
_entity_poly.pdbx_seq_one_letter_code
_entity_poly.pdbx_strand_id
1 'polypeptide(L)'
;KSDQMWQAYKILNQTIGDKIDAWAFGVEADYLAELVLMGQKTATSSAFDLYAVGNEPLPKENELSVILDSKENAIETTKVEVIPFKEVSKDHAYKEGEGDRGLTYWQELHENLFSNWLEEVGLHFSQDSLVVLEEFRVVYPRD
;
A
#
# COMPACT_ATOMS: atom_id res chain seq x y z
N LYS A 1 -18.27 8.47 -4.32
CA LYS A 1 -17.97 8.08 -2.93
C LYS A 1 -16.62 8.60 -2.46
N SER A 2 -15.54 8.25 -3.19
CA SER A 2 -14.20 8.74 -2.82
C SER A 2 -14.15 10.25 -2.79
N ASP A 3 -14.84 10.91 -3.74
CA ASP A 3 -14.88 12.36 -3.80
C ASP A 3 -15.58 12.96 -2.59
N GLN A 4 -16.67 12.34 -2.13
CA GLN A 4 -17.39 12.83 -0.95
C GLN A 4 -16.53 12.76 0.29
N MET A 5 -15.81 11.65 0.47
CA MET A 5 -14.91 11.49 1.61
C MET A 5 -13.77 12.50 1.55
N TRP A 6 -13.18 12.70 0.38
CA TRP A 6 -12.09 13.65 0.19
C TRP A 6 -12.55 15.08 0.48
N GLN A 7 -13.74 15.46 0.01
CA GLN A 7 -14.27 16.79 0.27
C GLN A 7 -14.50 17.02 1.76
N ALA A 8 -15.02 15.99 2.47
CA ALA A 8 -15.20 16.08 3.92
C ALA A 8 -13.87 16.29 4.63
N TYR A 9 -12.85 15.55 4.23
CA TYR A 9 -11.53 15.66 4.84
C TYR A 9 -10.90 17.03 4.55
N LYS A 10 -11.07 17.54 3.34
CA LYS A 10 -10.57 18.88 2.97
C LYS A 10 -11.22 20.00 3.81
N ILE A 11 -12.50 19.86 4.08
CA ILE A 11 -13.19 20.84 4.94
C ILE A 11 -12.58 20.87 6.33
N LEU A 12 -12.20 19.70 6.85
CA LEU A 12 -11.58 19.59 8.17
C LEU A 12 -10.13 20.04 8.19
N ASN A 13 -9.44 19.94 7.06
CA ASN A 13 -8.00 20.20 6.95
C ASN A 13 -7.71 21.08 5.74
N GLN A 14 -8.00 22.37 5.87
CA GLN A 14 -7.94 23.30 4.74
C GLN A 14 -6.55 23.53 4.16
N THR A 15 -5.51 23.02 4.81
CA THR A 15 -4.14 23.14 4.31
C THR A 15 -3.76 22.03 3.32
N ILE A 16 -4.66 21.08 3.10
CA ILE A 16 -4.39 19.93 2.24
C ILE A 16 -4.64 20.30 0.79
N GLY A 17 -3.72 19.91 -0.10
CA GLY A 17 -3.88 20.13 -1.53
C GLY A 17 -5.01 19.33 -2.14
N ASP A 18 -5.34 19.64 -3.38
CA ASP A 18 -6.46 19.00 -4.07
C ASP A 18 -6.13 17.63 -4.65
N LYS A 19 -4.85 17.34 -4.81
CA LYS A 19 -4.42 16.08 -5.42
C LYS A 19 -4.59 14.91 -4.46
N ILE A 20 -5.23 13.85 -4.96
CA ILE A 20 -5.46 12.64 -4.18
C ILE A 20 -5.41 11.43 -5.12
N ASP A 21 -4.81 10.35 -4.65
CA ASP A 21 -4.84 9.08 -5.35
C ASP A 21 -5.88 8.18 -4.70
N ALA A 22 -6.55 7.38 -5.54
CA ALA A 22 -7.53 6.41 -5.06
C ALA A 22 -7.15 5.04 -5.59
N TRP A 23 -7.02 4.07 -4.70
CA TRP A 23 -6.63 2.72 -5.09
C TRP A 23 -7.20 1.67 -4.13
N ALA A 24 -7.18 0.42 -4.56
CA ALA A 24 -7.58 -0.71 -3.75
C ALA A 24 -6.42 -1.68 -3.62
N PHE A 25 -6.37 -2.42 -2.53
CA PHE A 25 -5.38 -3.48 -2.39
C PHE A 25 -5.60 -4.54 -3.47
N GLY A 26 -4.51 -5.16 -3.92
CA GLY A 26 -4.54 -6.08 -5.05
C GLY A 26 -5.32 -7.35 -4.84
N VAL A 27 -5.44 -7.81 -3.58
CA VAL A 27 -6.19 -9.00 -3.20
C VAL A 27 -6.92 -8.72 -1.90
N GLU A 28 -8.08 -9.34 -1.72
CA GLU A 28 -8.87 -9.23 -0.48
C GLU A 28 -8.98 -7.77 0.03
N ALA A 29 -9.37 -6.87 -0.88
CA ALA A 29 -9.35 -5.44 -0.61
C ALA A 29 -10.08 -5.04 0.68
N ASP A 30 -11.28 -5.58 0.92
CA ASP A 30 -12.06 -5.24 2.11
C ASP A 30 -11.38 -5.72 3.40
N TYR A 31 -10.82 -6.93 3.38
CA TYR A 31 -10.11 -7.47 4.54
C TYR A 31 -8.89 -6.62 4.87
N LEU A 32 -8.08 -6.28 3.86
CA LEU A 32 -6.88 -5.49 4.09
C LEU A 32 -7.22 -4.07 4.56
N ALA A 33 -8.27 -3.48 4.01
CA ALA A 33 -8.72 -2.16 4.44
C ALA A 33 -9.22 -2.17 5.90
N GLU A 34 -9.87 -3.26 6.33
CA GLU A 34 -10.24 -3.42 7.73
C GLU A 34 -9.01 -3.45 8.64
N LEU A 35 -7.96 -4.15 8.22
CA LEU A 35 -6.71 -4.18 9.00
C LEU A 35 -6.11 -2.79 9.13
N VAL A 36 -6.22 -1.97 8.09
CA VAL A 36 -5.77 -0.57 8.14
C VAL A 36 -6.57 0.21 9.16
N LEU A 37 -7.90 0.10 9.15
CA LEU A 37 -8.76 0.80 10.10
C LEU A 37 -8.48 0.41 11.53
N MET A 38 -8.19 -0.87 11.77
CA MET A 38 -7.87 -1.38 13.11
C MET A 38 -6.51 -0.93 13.61
N GLY A 39 -5.67 -0.37 12.74
CA GLY A 39 -4.31 -0.03 13.09
C GLY A 39 -3.34 -1.19 13.05
N GLN A 40 -3.77 -2.36 12.58
CA GLN A 40 -2.91 -3.53 12.46
C GLN A 40 -2.04 -3.47 11.21
N LYS A 41 -2.59 -2.98 10.10
CA LYS A 41 -1.84 -2.79 8.87
C LYS A 41 -1.43 -1.35 8.73
N THR A 42 -0.13 -1.09 8.83
CA THR A 42 0.45 0.27 8.74
C THR A 42 1.50 0.36 7.64
N ALA A 43 1.61 -0.68 6.80
CA ALA A 43 2.56 -0.70 5.70
C ALA A 43 2.03 -1.57 4.57
N THR A 44 2.56 -1.35 3.39
CA THR A 44 2.25 -2.17 2.22
C THR A 44 3.48 -2.26 1.32
N SER A 45 3.43 -3.16 0.35
CA SER A 45 4.53 -3.35 -0.58
C SER A 45 3.99 -3.57 -1.99
N SER A 46 4.84 -3.23 -2.98
CA SER A 46 4.49 -3.40 -4.38
C SER A 46 5.75 -3.69 -5.18
N ALA A 47 5.58 -4.29 -6.36
CA ALA A 47 6.70 -4.60 -7.22
C ALA A 47 7.13 -3.35 -7.99
N PHE A 48 8.39 -2.96 -7.82
CA PHE A 48 8.93 -1.74 -8.41
C PHE A 48 8.71 -1.66 -9.93
N ASP A 49 8.98 -2.76 -10.63
CA ASP A 49 8.93 -2.76 -12.09
C ASP A 49 7.52 -2.55 -12.65
N LEU A 50 6.48 -2.83 -11.85
CA LEU A 50 5.10 -2.63 -12.30
C LEU A 50 4.73 -1.16 -12.42
N TYR A 51 5.41 -0.27 -11.72
CA TYR A 51 5.16 1.18 -11.86
C TYR A 51 5.52 1.66 -13.26
N ALA A 52 6.65 1.21 -13.78
CA ALA A 52 7.06 1.58 -15.14
C ALA A 52 6.11 1.00 -16.19
N VAL A 53 5.69 -0.26 -16.01
CA VAL A 53 4.75 -0.92 -16.93
C VAL A 53 3.42 -0.16 -16.98
N GLY A 54 2.89 0.25 -15.83
CA GLY A 54 1.64 1.00 -15.74
C GLY A 54 1.78 2.49 -16.00
N ASN A 55 3.01 2.97 -16.25
CA ASN A 55 3.30 4.38 -16.42
C ASN A 55 2.81 5.20 -15.24
N GLU A 56 3.03 4.69 -14.02
CA GLU A 56 2.61 5.35 -12.79
C GLU A 56 3.81 5.86 -12.00
N PRO A 57 3.69 7.00 -11.32
CA PRO A 57 4.76 7.48 -10.46
C PRO A 57 4.86 6.65 -9.19
N LEU A 58 6.05 6.59 -8.61
CA LEU A 58 6.24 5.95 -7.31
C LEU A 58 5.52 6.76 -6.22
N PRO A 59 5.07 6.09 -5.15
CA PRO A 59 4.49 6.82 -4.02
C PRO A 59 5.52 7.73 -3.37
N LYS A 60 5.05 8.79 -2.72
CA LYS A 60 5.90 9.80 -2.08
C LYS A 60 5.43 10.06 -0.67
N GLU A 61 6.37 10.45 0.19
CA GLU A 61 6.02 10.86 1.55
C GLU A 61 5.07 12.05 1.50
N ASN A 62 4.16 12.08 2.46
CA ASN A 62 3.12 13.10 2.61
C ASN A 62 2.03 13.05 1.53
N GLU A 63 2.05 12.02 0.69
CA GLU A 63 1.02 11.82 -0.32
C GLU A 63 -0.24 11.27 0.33
N LEU A 64 -1.40 11.80 -0.07
CA LEU A 64 -2.69 11.33 0.42
C LEU A 64 -3.31 10.37 -0.57
N SER A 65 -3.92 9.31 -0.06
CA SER A 65 -4.57 8.30 -0.88
C SER A 65 -5.88 7.87 -0.25
N VAL A 66 -6.86 7.53 -1.09
CA VAL A 66 -8.09 6.89 -0.64
C VAL A 66 -8.00 5.42 -0.97
N ILE A 67 -8.16 4.57 0.03
CA ILE A 67 -8.20 3.13 -0.17
C ILE A 67 -9.63 2.76 -0.55
N LEU A 68 -9.78 2.17 -1.74
CA LEU A 68 -11.09 1.80 -2.27
C LEU A 68 -11.54 0.48 -1.69
N ASP A 69 -12.55 0.54 -0.85
CA ASP A 69 -13.21 -0.62 -0.25
C ASP A 69 -14.65 -0.20 0.07
N SER A 70 -15.36 -1.03 0.83
CA SER A 70 -16.75 -0.72 1.20
C SER A 70 -16.86 0.44 2.17
N LYS A 71 -15.79 0.80 2.88
CA LYS A 71 -15.80 1.86 3.91
C LYS A 71 -15.03 3.11 3.51
N GLU A 72 -14.17 3.03 2.53
CA GLU A 72 -13.32 4.11 2.04
C GLU A 72 -12.54 4.85 3.14
N ASN A 73 -11.24 4.63 3.15
CA ASN A 73 -10.32 5.22 4.12
C ASN A 73 -9.35 6.14 3.40
N ALA A 74 -8.96 7.24 4.02
CA ALA A 74 -7.88 8.08 3.51
C ALA A 74 -6.65 7.86 4.37
N ILE A 75 -5.51 7.69 3.73
CA ILE A 75 -4.22 7.49 4.40
C ILE A 75 -3.21 8.50 3.89
N GLU A 76 -2.22 8.77 4.72
CA GLU A 76 -1.07 9.58 4.33
C GLU A 76 0.17 8.70 4.37
N THR A 77 0.94 8.69 3.28
CA THR A 77 2.20 7.95 3.21
C THR A 77 3.24 8.66 4.05
N THR A 78 3.83 7.96 5.00
CA THR A 78 4.81 8.54 5.93
C THR A 78 6.25 8.15 5.60
N LYS A 79 6.45 7.05 4.88
CA LYS A 79 7.79 6.58 4.53
C LYS A 79 7.71 5.76 3.25
N VAL A 80 8.71 5.93 2.38
CA VAL A 80 8.85 5.14 1.15
C VAL A 80 10.28 4.64 1.06
N GLU A 81 10.45 3.38 0.74
CA GLU A 81 11.76 2.76 0.60
C GLU A 81 11.72 1.79 -0.58
N VAL A 82 12.80 1.71 -1.36
CA VAL A 82 12.92 0.77 -2.47
C VAL A 82 14.13 -0.11 -2.21
N ILE A 83 13.90 -1.41 -2.04
CA ILE A 83 14.97 -2.36 -1.71
C ILE A 83 14.72 -3.70 -2.43
N PRO A 84 15.76 -4.56 -2.54
CA PRO A 84 15.55 -5.91 -3.07
C PRO A 84 14.61 -6.73 -2.18
N PHE A 85 13.81 -7.57 -2.80
CA PHE A 85 12.86 -8.42 -2.09
C PHE A 85 13.51 -9.16 -0.92
N LYS A 86 14.70 -9.73 -1.14
CA LYS A 86 15.40 -10.52 -0.12
C LYS A 86 15.78 -9.72 1.12
N GLU A 87 15.79 -8.39 1.02
CA GLU A 87 16.20 -7.53 2.14
C GLU A 87 15.03 -7.00 2.96
N VAL A 88 13.80 -7.38 2.62
CA VAL A 88 12.63 -6.95 3.39
C VAL A 88 12.71 -7.56 4.80
N SER A 89 12.54 -6.71 5.82
CA SER A 89 12.72 -7.10 7.20
C SER A 89 11.47 -7.72 7.82
N LYS A 90 11.67 -8.42 8.93
CA LYS A 90 10.55 -8.95 9.71
C LYS A 90 9.72 -7.82 10.31
N ASP A 91 10.33 -6.67 10.58
CA ASP A 91 9.60 -5.51 11.10
C ASP A 91 8.60 -4.99 10.07
N HIS A 92 9.01 -4.93 8.79
CA HIS A 92 8.10 -4.53 7.73
C HIS A 92 6.94 -5.53 7.58
N ALA A 93 7.25 -6.84 7.61
CA ALA A 93 6.21 -7.87 7.54
C ALA A 93 5.20 -7.72 8.67
N TYR A 94 5.68 -7.43 9.87
CA TYR A 94 4.81 -7.21 11.02
C TYR A 94 3.89 -6.00 10.79
N LYS A 95 4.43 -4.93 10.23
CA LYS A 95 3.65 -3.71 9.94
C LYS A 95 2.62 -3.90 8.84
N GLU A 96 2.87 -4.83 7.91
CA GLU A 96 1.84 -5.15 6.91
C GLU A 96 0.64 -5.85 7.54
N GLY A 97 0.84 -6.51 8.68
CA GLY A 97 -0.23 -6.95 9.56
C GLY A 97 -1.04 -8.15 9.10
N GLU A 98 -0.63 -8.84 8.06
CA GLU A 98 -1.39 -9.93 7.46
C GLU A 98 -0.97 -11.30 7.98
N GLY A 99 -1.92 -12.23 8.02
CA GLY A 99 -1.66 -13.58 8.47
C GLY A 99 -1.13 -13.62 9.90
N ASP A 100 -0.04 -14.35 10.13
CA ASP A 100 0.59 -14.44 11.44
C ASP A 100 1.55 -13.26 11.71
N ARG A 101 1.62 -12.32 10.79
CA ARG A 101 2.48 -11.13 10.82
C ARG A 101 3.97 -11.48 10.79
N GLY A 102 4.30 -12.70 10.39
CA GLY A 102 5.69 -13.17 10.34
C GLY A 102 6.32 -12.97 8.96
N LEU A 103 7.65 -12.95 8.95
CA LEU A 103 8.40 -12.75 7.71
C LEU A 103 8.22 -13.92 6.74
N THR A 104 8.18 -15.15 7.23
CA THR A 104 8.01 -16.32 6.36
C THR A 104 6.68 -16.26 5.62
N TYR A 105 5.60 -15.95 6.34
CA TYR A 105 4.28 -15.78 5.72
C TYR A 105 4.32 -14.68 4.67
N TRP A 106 4.92 -13.53 5.01
CA TRP A 106 5.03 -12.41 4.09
C TRP A 106 5.80 -12.79 2.83
N GLN A 107 6.93 -13.47 2.99
CA GLN A 107 7.75 -13.87 1.86
C GLN A 107 7.02 -14.84 0.92
N GLU A 108 6.38 -15.85 1.47
CA GLU A 108 5.67 -16.83 0.67
C GLU A 108 4.51 -16.20 -0.10
N LEU A 109 3.73 -15.37 0.57
CA LEU A 109 2.59 -14.69 -0.05
C LEU A 109 3.06 -13.76 -1.17
N HIS A 110 4.03 -12.90 -0.88
CA HIS A 110 4.45 -11.88 -1.85
C HIS A 110 5.30 -12.45 -2.97
N GLU A 111 6.05 -13.50 -2.72
CA GLU A 111 6.75 -14.20 -3.79
C GLU A 111 5.76 -14.71 -4.84
N ASN A 112 4.66 -15.31 -4.39
CA ASN A 112 3.62 -15.77 -5.30
C ASN A 112 2.94 -14.63 -6.03
N LEU A 113 2.55 -13.57 -5.32
CA LEU A 113 1.86 -12.44 -5.92
C LEU A 113 2.74 -11.73 -6.93
N PHE A 114 3.95 -11.39 -6.55
CA PHE A 114 4.86 -10.64 -7.42
C PHE A 114 5.29 -11.47 -8.63
N SER A 115 5.53 -12.78 -8.45
CA SER A 115 5.86 -13.67 -9.56
C SER A 115 4.74 -13.67 -10.59
N ASN A 116 3.50 -13.85 -10.14
CA ASN A 116 2.35 -13.90 -11.04
C ASN A 116 2.14 -12.56 -11.75
N TRP A 117 2.19 -11.47 -11.02
CA TRP A 117 1.95 -10.14 -11.62
C TRP A 117 3.05 -9.74 -12.60
N LEU A 118 4.31 -10.05 -12.30
CA LEU A 118 5.42 -9.73 -13.20
C LEU A 118 5.37 -10.60 -14.46
N GLU A 119 5.06 -11.89 -14.32
CA GLU A 119 4.96 -12.78 -15.47
C GLU A 119 3.85 -12.37 -16.42
N GLU A 120 2.74 -11.84 -15.91
CA GLU A 120 1.64 -11.36 -16.75
C GLU A 120 2.07 -10.26 -17.71
N VAL A 121 3.11 -9.52 -17.37
CA VAL A 121 3.63 -8.42 -18.21
C VAL A 121 4.98 -8.76 -18.83
N GLY A 122 5.35 -10.04 -18.84
CA GLY A 122 6.56 -10.51 -19.50
C GLY A 122 7.85 -10.30 -18.72
N LEU A 123 7.74 -10.06 -17.42
CA LEU A 123 8.90 -9.87 -16.55
C LEU A 123 9.05 -11.08 -15.62
N HIS A 124 10.19 -11.19 -14.98
CA HIS A 124 10.49 -12.31 -14.07
C HIS A 124 10.81 -11.82 -12.68
N PHE A 125 10.24 -12.50 -11.70
CA PHE A 125 10.55 -12.24 -10.30
C PHE A 125 11.82 -12.98 -9.90
N SER A 126 12.65 -12.34 -9.07
CA SER A 126 13.77 -12.98 -8.39
C SER A 126 13.91 -12.40 -7.01
N GLN A 127 14.80 -12.98 -6.19
CA GLN A 127 15.06 -12.45 -4.85
C GLN A 127 15.70 -11.05 -4.91
N ASP A 128 16.31 -10.70 -6.04
CA ASP A 128 16.90 -9.38 -6.25
C ASP A 128 15.93 -8.36 -6.83
N SER A 129 14.72 -8.78 -7.19
CA SER A 129 13.71 -7.86 -7.71
C SER A 129 13.42 -6.77 -6.69
N LEU A 130 13.35 -5.52 -7.15
CA LEU A 130 13.09 -4.40 -6.25
C LEU A 130 11.62 -4.35 -5.85
N VAL A 131 11.40 -4.01 -4.59
CA VAL A 131 10.06 -3.79 -4.06
C VAL A 131 9.98 -2.40 -3.46
N VAL A 132 8.79 -1.81 -3.56
CA VAL A 132 8.51 -0.50 -2.97
C VAL A 132 7.77 -0.75 -1.67
N LEU A 133 8.36 -0.29 -0.58
CA LEU A 133 7.79 -0.44 0.76
C LEU A 133 7.24 0.91 1.19
N GLU A 134 5.98 0.93 1.59
CA GLU A 134 5.34 2.14 2.09
C GLU A 134 4.88 1.94 3.52
N GLU A 135 5.09 2.97 4.35
CA GLU A 135 4.42 3.06 5.65
C GLU A 135 3.44 4.23 5.56
N PHE A 136 2.33 4.12 6.26
CA PHE A 136 1.27 5.11 6.19
C PHE A 136 0.52 5.20 7.51
N ARG A 137 -0.31 6.24 7.63
CA ARG A 137 -1.23 6.38 8.76
C ARG A 137 -2.61 6.74 8.24
N VAL A 138 -3.63 6.38 9.00
CA VAL A 138 -5.01 6.71 8.66
C VAL A 138 -5.27 8.16 9.05
N VAL A 139 -5.80 8.94 8.11
CA VAL A 139 -6.14 10.33 8.37
C VAL A 139 -7.65 10.57 8.26
N TYR A 140 -8.39 9.65 7.66
CA TYR A 140 -9.83 9.71 7.58
C TYR A 140 -10.38 8.30 7.45
N PRO A 141 -11.43 7.87 8.16
CA PRO A 141 -12.18 8.67 9.15
C PRO A 141 -11.36 8.95 10.40
N ARG A 142 -11.74 9.99 11.10
CA ARG A 142 -11.10 10.36 12.36
C ARG A 142 -12.00 9.93 13.51
N ASP A 143 -11.38 9.44 14.57
CA ASP A 143 -12.10 9.07 15.80
C ASP A 143 -12.46 10.30 16.63
#